data_ec20d83c843f7fe70e340c9324d0089e
#
_entry.id   ec20d83c843f7fe70e340c9324d0089e
#
_cell.length_a   1.000
_cell.length_b   1.000
_cell.length_c   1.000
_cell.angle_alpha   90.00
_cell.angle_beta   90.00
_cell.angle_gamma   90.00
#
_symmetry.space_group_name_H-M   'P 1'
#
loop_
_entity.id
_entity.type
_entity.pdbx_description
1 polymer ?
#
loop_
_entity_poly.entity_id
_entity_poly.type
_entity_poly.pdbx_seq_one_letter_code
_entity_poly.pdbx_strand_id
1 'polypeptide(L)'
;MQGPALRSPFRRWLPAIIALVVAVVAAGVLVLTSGESDDALVVYNGRSHYGGEEAFAAFTRETGIKVKLFGGDAQTLHDRLEGEGAKTKADLLVTVDGANLWRAKEEGLLMAIDSPTINEAIPAELRDADGMWTALSTRVRTPMRSTERVAADAVSSYEALGDPQWKRKLCLRSSTSIYNQSLVADLIAKRGATATETLLRTWMTNKPRILGNDIEVLNAINDGRCDVGLANHYYLVRQLSKNSSYRVAPAFPALSTAGVHANLSGAGVVSFTDRKAQAVKLLEFLVQREAQTAIAKQGEFPANPNVDPIKVVAAWGDVKLDPIDTEGAGKNATAAVKLMRKVGWN
;
A
#
# COMPACT_ATOMS: atom_id res chain seq x y z
N MET A 1 7.35 58.48 -67.27
CA MET A 1 8.11 57.24 -67.54
C MET A 1 7.94 56.32 -66.36
N GLN A 2 7.05 55.33 -66.54
CA GLN A 2 6.78 54.35 -65.49
C GLN A 2 7.67 53.14 -65.73
N GLY A 3 8.47 52.73 -64.72
CA GLY A 3 9.32 51.56 -64.77
C GLY A 3 8.54 50.26 -64.48
N PRO A 4 8.94 49.09 -65.01
CA PRO A 4 8.19 47.86 -64.91
C PRO A 4 8.33 47.23 -63.50
N ALA A 5 7.20 46.79 -62.95
CA ALA A 5 7.13 46.06 -61.69
C ALA A 5 7.72 44.64 -61.82
N LEU A 6 8.74 44.31 -61.11
CA LEU A 6 9.31 42.98 -60.96
C LEU A 6 8.33 42.04 -60.22
N ARG A 7 7.74 41.10 -60.94
CA ARG A 7 6.93 40.04 -60.36
C ARG A 7 7.82 38.94 -59.79
N SER A 8 7.87 38.84 -58.44
CA SER A 8 8.58 37.82 -57.75
C SER A 8 8.03 36.38 -58.02
N PRO A 9 8.86 35.40 -58.36
CA PRO A 9 8.44 34.02 -58.60
C PRO A 9 8.01 33.24 -57.36
N PHE A 10 8.21 33.81 -56.16
CA PHE A 10 7.91 33.17 -54.88
C PHE A 10 6.42 32.91 -54.61
N ARG A 11 5.52 33.61 -55.29
CA ARG A 11 4.08 33.53 -55.03
C ARG A 11 3.40 32.26 -55.61
N ARG A 12 4.09 31.53 -56.51
CA ARG A 12 3.54 30.30 -57.12
C ARG A 12 3.75 29.02 -56.34
N TRP A 13 4.70 29.03 -55.40
CA TRP A 13 5.07 27.86 -54.59
C TRP A 13 4.49 27.83 -53.19
N LEU A 14 3.88 28.93 -52.75
CA LEU A 14 3.27 29.03 -51.37
C LEU A 14 2.21 27.95 -51.10
N PRO A 15 1.28 27.62 -52.03
CA PRO A 15 0.30 26.60 -51.77
C PRO A 15 0.88 25.18 -51.71
N ALA A 16 1.94 24.90 -52.47
CA ALA A 16 2.60 23.59 -52.45
C ALA A 16 3.43 23.37 -51.17
N ILE A 17 4.05 24.41 -50.63
CA ILE A 17 4.80 24.36 -49.35
C ILE A 17 3.84 24.21 -48.16
N ILE A 18 2.70 24.93 -48.18
CA ILE A 18 1.69 24.79 -47.14
C ILE A 18 1.07 23.40 -47.13
N ALA A 19 0.79 22.82 -48.31
CA ALA A 19 0.26 21.47 -48.42
C ALA A 19 1.26 20.42 -47.92
N LEU A 20 2.57 20.60 -48.16
CA LEU A 20 3.62 19.68 -47.69
C LEU A 20 3.81 19.77 -46.17
N VAL A 21 3.77 20.98 -45.58
CA VAL A 21 3.87 21.19 -44.15
C VAL A 21 2.65 20.62 -43.41
N VAL A 22 1.45 20.77 -43.96
CA VAL A 22 0.22 20.19 -43.40
C VAL A 22 0.24 18.67 -43.49
N ALA A 23 0.76 18.08 -44.59
CA ALA A 23 0.90 16.64 -44.74
C ALA A 23 1.93 16.05 -43.74
N VAL A 24 3.05 16.74 -43.50
CA VAL A 24 4.08 16.30 -42.54
C VAL A 24 3.59 16.45 -41.12
N VAL A 25 2.83 17.49 -40.79
CA VAL A 25 2.22 17.66 -39.45
C VAL A 25 1.12 16.63 -39.24
N ALA A 26 0.28 16.35 -40.27
CA ALA A 26 -0.74 15.29 -40.16
C ALA A 26 -0.14 13.89 -40.04
N ALA A 27 0.96 13.58 -40.74
CA ALA A 27 1.69 12.33 -40.62
C ALA A 27 2.43 12.26 -39.25
N GLY A 28 2.99 13.35 -38.75
CA GLY A 28 3.62 13.44 -37.43
C GLY A 28 2.62 13.30 -36.29
N VAL A 29 1.42 13.85 -36.40
CA VAL A 29 0.32 13.67 -35.46
C VAL A 29 -0.24 12.24 -35.51
N LEU A 30 -0.31 11.63 -36.69
CA LEU A 30 -0.72 10.22 -36.85
C LEU A 30 0.31 9.25 -36.28
N VAL A 31 1.62 9.60 -36.27
CA VAL A 31 2.66 8.77 -35.66
C VAL A 31 2.72 8.97 -34.12
N LEU A 32 2.30 10.14 -33.60
CA LEU A 32 2.21 10.40 -32.16
C LEU A 32 0.91 9.87 -31.52
N THR A 33 -0.09 9.48 -32.29
CA THR A 33 -1.29 8.78 -31.84
C THR A 33 -1.22 7.27 -32.06
N SER A 34 -0.04 6.73 -32.43
CA SER A 34 0.16 5.29 -32.53
C SER A 34 0.17 4.66 -31.15
N GLY A 35 -1.02 4.31 -30.69
CA GLY A 35 -1.24 3.12 -29.87
C GLY A 35 -0.68 3.17 -28.46
N GLU A 36 -1.29 3.92 -27.53
CA GLU A 36 -1.52 3.32 -26.24
C GLU A 36 -2.32 2.04 -26.52
N SER A 37 -1.63 0.90 -26.49
CA SER A 37 -2.27 -0.38 -26.78
C SER A 37 -3.40 -0.57 -25.76
N ASP A 38 -4.63 -0.65 -26.26
CA ASP A 38 -5.84 -1.01 -25.50
C ASP A 38 -5.72 -2.43 -24.88
N ASP A 39 -4.58 -3.06 -25.08
CA ASP A 39 -4.24 -4.45 -24.74
C ASP A 39 -3.41 -4.60 -23.44
N ALA A 40 -3.20 -3.54 -22.65
CA ALA A 40 -2.50 -3.64 -21.38
C ALA A 40 -3.45 -4.00 -20.25
N LEU A 41 -3.05 -4.93 -19.36
CA LEU A 41 -3.75 -5.14 -18.09
C LEU A 41 -3.75 -3.88 -17.26
N VAL A 42 -4.89 -3.49 -16.75
CA VAL A 42 -5.08 -2.29 -15.93
C VAL A 42 -5.14 -2.70 -14.45
N VAL A 43 -4.20 -2.19 -13.66
CA VAL A 43 -4.13 -2.46 -12.23
C VAL A 43 -4.43 -1.19 -11.44
N TYR A 44 -5.46 -1.22 -10.62
CA TYR A 44 -5.70 -0.19 -9.60
C TYR A 44 -4.80 -0.49 -8.41
N ASN A 45 -3.73 0.31 -8.25
CA ASN A 45 -2.63 0.02 -7.34
C ASN A 45 -2.60 0.98 -6.14
N GLY A 46 -3.22 0.59 -5.04
CA GLY A 46 -3.15 1.28 -3.75
C GLY A 46 -1.77 1.24 -3.09
N ARG A 47 -0.81 0.48 -3.64
CA ARG A 47 0.59 0.41 -3.17
C ARG A 47 1.54 1.36 -3.90
N SER A 48 1.06 2.23 -4.77
CA SER A 48 1.89 3.04 -5.68
C SER A 48 3.02 3.82 -5.00
N HIS A 49 2.87 4.18 -3.73
CA HIS A 49 3.90 4.90 -2.96
C HIS A 49 4.96 4.01 -2.31
N TYR A 50 4.90 2.69 -2.50
CA TYR A 50 5.83 1.73 -1.89
C TYR A 50 6.85 1.14 -2.88
N GLY A 51 6.75 1.44 -4.17
CA GLY A 51 7.65 0.89 -5.18
C GLY A 51 7.43 -0.62 -5.36
N GLY A 52 6.33 -1.11 -5.76
CA GLY A 52 6.09 -2.50 -6.15
C GLY A 52 6.16 -2.69 -7.66
N GLU A 53 6.52 -1.64 -8.37
CA GLU A 53 6.50 -1.58 -9.84
C GLU A 53 7.48 -2.57 -10.48
N GLU A 54 8.59 -2.92 -9.79
CA GLU A 54 9.56 -3.91 -10.28
C GLU A 54 8.90 -5.28 -10.55
N ALA A 55 7.97 -5.73 -9.68
CA ALA A 55 7.27 -6.99 -9.87
C ALA A 55 6.38 -6.98 -11.14
N PHE A 56 5.67 -5.88 -11.40
CA PHE A 56 4.87 -5.74 -12.62
C PHE A 56 5.73 -5.62 -13.88
N ALA A 57 6.85 -4.92 -13.79
CA ALA A 57 7.81 -4.85 -14.88
C ALA A 57 8.43 -6.22 -15.19
N ALA A 58 8.73 -7.02 -14.16
CA ALA A 58 9.20 -8.40 -14.31
C ALA A 58 8.16 -9.28 -15.02
N PHE A 59 6.91 -9.21 -14.64
CA PHE A 59 5.82 -9.89 -15.33
C PHE A 59 5.75 -9.55 -16.81
N THR A 60 5.84 -8.25 -17.15
CA THR A 60 5.84 -7.83 -18.57
C THR A 60 7.04 -8.37 -19.33
N ARG A 61 8.23 -8.40 -18.71
CA ARG A 61 9.44 -8.97 -19.35
C ARG A 61 9.30 -10.47 -19.62
N GLU A 62 8.72 -11.22 -18.69
CA GLU A 62 8.60 -12.67 -18.79
C GLU A 62 7.49 -13.09 -19.76
N THR A 63 6.36 -12.38 -19.74
CA THR A 63 5.15 -12.83 -20.44
C THR A 63 4.85 -12.08 -21.71
N GLY A 64 5.45 -10.89 -21.93
CA GLY A 64 5.10 -9.96 -23.00
C GLY A 64 3.79 -9.21 -22.73
N ILE A 65 3.02 -9.55 -21.70
CA ILE A 65 1.76 -8.88 -21.35
C ILE A 65 2.09 -7.55 -20.68
N LYS A 66 1.62 -6.45 -21.28
CA LYS A 66 1.82 -5.11 -20.72
C LYS A 66 0.93 -4.88 -19.50
N VAL A 67 1.42 -4.11 -18.52
CA VAL A 67 0.66 -3.72 -17.35
C VAL A 67 0.66 -2.19 -17.23
N LYS A 68 -0.53 -1.62 -17.07
CA LYS A 68 -0.75 -0.19 -16.83
C LYS A 68 -1.20 0.00 -15.37
N LEU A 69 -0.37 0.69 -14.59
CA LEU A 69 -0.65 0.95 -13.17
C LEU A 69 -1.36 2.29 -13.01
N PHE A 70 -2.51 2.27 -12.35
CA PHE A 70 -3.19 3.46 -11.83
C PHE A 70 -2.96 3.51 -10.33
N GLY A 71 -1.99 4.33 -9.92
CA GLY A 71 -1.66 4.54 -8.52
C GLY A 71 -2.62 5.51 -7.84
N GLY A 72 -2.88 5.29 -6.55
CA GLY A 72 -3.73 6.18 -5.76
C GLY A 72 -3.85 5.75 -4.31
N ASP A 73 -4.61 6.52 -3.55
CA ASP A 73 -5.06 6.12 -2.23
C ASP A 73 -6.02 4.92 -2.35
N ALA A 74 -5.86 3.93 -1.45
CA ALA A 74 -6.60 2.67 -1.54
C ALA A 74 -8.13 2.88 -1.45
N GLN A 75 -8.60 3.81 -0.61
CA GLN A 75 -10.03 4.13 -0.52
C GLN A 75 -10.54 4.80 -1.81
N THR A 76 -9.79 5.76 -2.34
CA THR A 76 -10.13 6.44 -3.60
C THR A 76 -10.22 5.47 -4.77
N LEU A 77 -9.30 4.51 -4.87
CA LEU A 77 -9.33 3.49 -5.93
C LEU A 77 -10.50 2.52 -5.74
N HIS A 78 -10.84 2.18 -4.50
CA HIS A 78 -11.99 1.36 -4.19
C HIS A 78 -13.30 2.07 -4.61
N ASP A 79 -13.50 3.31 -4.17
CA ASP A 79 -14.70 4.10 -4.47
C ASP A 79 -14.84 4.35 -5.99
N ARG A 80 -13.70 4.50 -6.68
CA ARG A 80 -13.65 4.59 -8.13
C ARG A 80 -14.12 3.30 -8.79
N LEU A 81 -13.60 2.15 -8.35
CA LEU A 81 -13.97 0.84 -8.88
C LEU A 81 -15.48 0.57 -8.69
N GLU A 82 -16.01 0.87 -7.49
CA GLU A 82 -17.44 0.78 -7.18
C GLU A 82 -18.27 1.70 -8.11
N GLY A 83 -17.88 2.96 -8.26
CA GLY A 83 -18.58 3.93 -9.10
C GLY A 83 -18.55 3.61 -10.59
N GLU A 84 -17.48 3.01 -11.09
CA GLU A 84 -17.35 2.57 -12.47
C GLU A 84 -18.17 1.29 -12.74
N GLY A 85 -18.28 0.38 -11.76
CA GLY A 85 -19.01 -0.89 -11.86
C GLY A 85 -18.61 -1.66 -13.12
N ALA A 86 -19.58 -2.14 -13.88
CA ALA A 86 -19.35 -2.91 -15.11
C ALA A 86 -18.66 -2.11 -16.25
N LYS A 87 -18.47 -0.79 -16.09
CA LYS A 87 -17.75 0.04 -17.06
C LYS A 87 -16.27 0.20 -16.72
N THR A 88 -15.84 -0.34 -15.59
CA THR A 88 -14.43 -0.25 -15.18
C THR A 88 -13.51 -0.85 -16.24
N LYS A 89 -12.30 -0.30 -16.31
CA LYS A 89 -11.21 -0.87 -17.11
C LYS A 89 -10.21 -1.63 -16.25
N ALA A 90 -10.42 -1.65 -14.92
CA ALA A 90 -9.52 -2.34 -14.01
C ALA A 90 -9.67 -3.86 -14.16
N ASP A 91 -8.53 -4.54 -14.25
CA ASP A 91 -8.42 -6.00 -14.28
C ASP A 91 -8.04 -6.56 -12.90
N LEU A 92 -7.24 -5.79 -12.16
CA LEU A 92 -6.77 -6.17 -10.84
C LEU A 92 -6.89 -4.99 -9.85
N LEU A 93 -7.38 -5.26 -8.66
CA LEU A 93 -7.31 -4.34 -7.52
C LEU A 93 -6.18 -4.79 -6.60
N VAL A 94 -5.23 -3.89 -6.33
CA VAL A 94 -4.17 -4.07 -5.33
C VAL A 94 -4.37 -3.05 -4.23
N THR A 95 -4.41 -3.49 -2.98
CA THR A 95 -4.58 -2.60 -1.83
C THR A 95 -3.56 -2.87 -0.73
N VAL A 96 -3.34 -1.88 0.13
CA VAL A 96 -2.44 -1.97 1.29
C VAL A 96 -3.16 -2.41 2.57
N ASP A 97 -4.42 -2.83 2.47
CA ASP A 97 -5.23 -3.10 3.65
C ASP A 97 -6.20 -4.26 3.42
N GLY A 98 -6.18 -5.24 4.32
CA GLY A 98 -7.05 -6.41 4.26
C GLY A 98 -8.53 -6.07 4.40
N ALA A 99 -8.88 -5.05 5.19
CA ALA A 99 -10.27 -4.61 5.32
C ALA A 99 -10.84 -4.08 4.00
N ASN A 100 -10.01 -3.44 3.16
CA ASN A 100 -10.43 -3.00 1.83
C ASN A 100 -10.65 -4.18 0.86
N LEU A 101 -9.87 -5.27 0.99
CA LEU A 101 -10.11 -6.49 0.21
C LEU A 101 -11.40 -7.17 0.63
N TRP A 102 -11.63 -7.28 1.94
CA TRP A 102 -12.89 -7.80 2.46
C TRP A 102 -14.08 -6.97 1.96
N ARG A 103 -13.99 -5.64 2.05
CA ARG A 103 -15.04 -4.73 1.56
C ARG A 103 -15.29 -4.91 0.06
N ALA A 104 -14.23 -4.98 -0.76
CA ALA A 104 -14.35 -5.20 -2.19
C ALA A 104 -15.02 -6.54 -2.53
N LYS A 105 -14.77 -7.60 -1.73
CA LYS A 105 -15.48 -8.88 -1.81
C LYS A 105 -16.96 -8.72 -1.50
N GLU A 106 -17.31 -8.10 -0.37
CA GLU A 106 -18.72 -7.93 0.06
C GLU A 106 -19.55 -7.12 -0.94
N GLU A 107 -18.93 -6.18 -1.62
CA GLU A 107 -19.56 -5.36 -2.66
C GLU A 107 -19.55 -6.03 -4.04
N GLY A 108 -19.08 -7.26 -4.17
CA GLY A 108 -19.05 -8.02 -5.42
C GLY A 108 -18.10 -7.47 -6.48
N LEU A 109 -17.09 -6.66 -6.06
CA LEU A 109 -16.12 -6.06 -6.97
C LEU A 109 -15.01 -7.04 -7.38
N LEU A 110 -14.83 -8.13 -6.65
CA LEU A 110 -13.83 -9.16 -6.89
C LEU A 110 -14.50 -10.48 -7.30
N MET A 111 -13.80 -11.25 -8.11
CA MET A 111 -14.25 -12.58 -8.54
C MET A 111 -13.44 -13.70 -7.91
N ALA A 112 -14.08 -14.84 -7.67
CA ALA A 112 -13.41 -16.03 -7.19
C ALA A 112 -12.41 -16.58 -8.21
N ILE A 113 -11.23 -16.96 -7.70
CA ILE A 113 -10.14 -17.57 -8.46
C ILE A 113 -9.80 -18.89 -7.79
N ASP A 114 -9.91 -19.97 -8.55
CA ASP A 114 -9.35 -21.27 -8.16
C ASP A 114 -8.02 -21.45 -8.90
N SER A 115 -6.92 -21.25 -8.17
CA SER A 115 -5.55 -21.38 -8.72
C SER A 115 -4.71 -22.25 -7.79
N PRO A 116 -4.32 -23.45 -8.23
CA PRO A 116 -3.36 -24.28 -7.51
C PRO A 116 -2.05 -23.53 -7.22
N THR A 117 -1.59 -22.72 -8.17
CA THR A 117 -0.36 -21.90 -8.03
C THR A 117 -0.42 -20.95 -6.83
N ILE A 118 -1.56 -20.26 -6.66
CA ILE A 118 -1.77 -19.36 -5.51
C ILE A 118 -1.92 -20.17 -4.23
N ASN A 119 -2.66 -21.29 -4.30
CA ASN A 119 -2.93 -22.13 -3.14
C ASN A 119 -1.67 -22.78 -2.57
N GLU A 120 -0.70 -23.13 -3.41
CA GLU A 120 0.60 -23.69 -3.03
C GLU A 120 1.57 -22.61 -2.53
N ALA A 121 1.52 -21.41 -3.13
CA ALA A 121 2.46 -20.35 -2.83
C ALA A 121 2.13 -19.57 -1.55
N ILE A 122 0.84 -19.39 -1.23
CA ILE A 122 0.39 -18.53 -0.13
C ILE A 122 -0.39 -19.35 0.90
N PRO A 123 -0.04 -19.28 2.20
CA PRO A 123 -0.76 -19.95 3.28
C PRO A 123 -2.24 -19.57 3.31
N ALA A 124 -3.09 -20.50 3.75
CA ALA A 124 -4.55 -20.35 3.74
C ALA A 124 -5.02 -19.13 4.57
N GLU A 125 -4.34 -18.84 5.68
CA GLU A 125 -4.62 -17.70 6.56
C GLU A 125 -4.30 -16.34 5.92
N LEU A 126 -3.59 -16.33 4.79
CA LEU A 126 -3.26 -15.14 4.01
C LEU A 126 -4.05 -15.06 2.69
N ARG A 127 -5.09 -15.85 2.56
CA ARG A 127 -5.99 -15.88 1.39
C ARG A 127 -7.45 -15.80 1.83
N ASP A 128 -8.29 -15.32 0.96
CA ASP A 128 -9.73 -15.41 1.16
C ASP A 128 -10.21 -16.86 1.00
N ALA A 129 -11.10 -17.29 1.88
CA ALA A 129 -11.63 -18.66 1.87
C ALA A 129 -12.42 -18.97 0.58
N ASP A 130 -13.06 -17.96 -0.02
CA ASP A 130 -13.81 -18.08 -1.26
C ASP A 130 -12.96 -17.74 -2.51
N GLY A 131 -11.65 -17.54 -2.33
CA GLY A 131 -10.70 -17.27 -3.43
C GLY A 131 -10.81 -15.87 -4.05
N MET A 132 -11.45 -14.88 -3.39
CA MET A 132 -11.67 -13.56 -3.96
C MET A 132 -10.40 -12.70 -3.97
N TRP A 133 -9.45 -12.95 -3.05
CA TRP A 133 -8.20 -12.23 -2.95
C TRP A 133 -7.09 -13.08 -2.33
N THR A 134 -5.85 -12.68 -2.53
CA THR A 134 -4.67 -13.24 -1.88
C THR A 134 -3.73 -12.15 -1.38
N ALA A 135 -3.00 -12.42 -0.31
CA ALA A 135 -1.96 -11.52 0.16
C ALA A 135 -0.76 -11.51 -0.78
N LEU A 136 -0.12 -10.36 -0.88
CA LEU A 136 1.17 -10.15 -1.54
C LEU A 136 2.29 -9.91 -0.53
N SER A 137 1.97 -9.34 0.63
CA SER A 137 2.90 -9.13 1.73
C SER A 137 2.15 -8.94 3.04
N THR A 138 2.86 -9.11 4.15
CA THR A 138 2.36 -8.73 5.47
C THR A 138 3.25 -7.67 6.09
N ARG A 139 2.69 -6.92 7.03
CA ARG A 139 3.39 -5.89 7.80
C ARG A 139 2.88 -5.82 9.21
N VAL A 140 3.72 -5.33 10.10
CA VAL A 140 3.33 -5.06 11.49
C VAL A 140 3.30 -3.56 11.74
N ARG A 141 2.28 -3.10 12.48
CA ARG A 141 2.22 -1.77 13.07
C ARG A 141 2.53 -1.90 14.55
N THR A 142 3.68 -1.44 14.93
CA THR A 142 4.28 -1.75 16.24
C THR A 142 4.82 -0.50 16.92
N PRO A 143 4.88 -0.49 18.25
CA PRO A 143 5.61 0.55 18.96
C PRO A 143 7.08 0.61 18.53
N MET A 144 7.56 1.83 18.38
CA MET A 144 8.94 2.19 18.10
C MET A 144 9.53 2.91 19.30
N ARG A 145 10.79 2.65 19.61
CA ARG A 145 11.49 3.26 20.76
C ARG A 145 12.85 3.81 20.37
N SER A 146 13.31 4.82 21.07
CA SER A 146 14.71 5.24 21.01
C SER A 146 15.63 4.17 21.59
N THR A 147 16.68 3.81 20.87
CA THR A 147 17.67 2.83 21.36
C THR A 147 18.58 3.40 22.44
N GLU A 148 18.66 4.72 22.58
CA GLU A 148 19.52 5.41 23.54
C GLU A 148 18.80 5.80 24.84
N ARG A 149 17.49 6.09 24.75
CA ARG A 149 16.73 6.68 25.84
C ARG A 149 15.69 5.77 26.47
N VAL A 150 15.39 4.65 25.79
CA VAL A 150 14.31 3.72 26.21
C VAL A 150 14.84 2.31 26.23
N ALA A 151 14.74 1.64 27.38
CA ALA A 151 15.12 0.24 27.55
C ALA A 151 14.33 -0.67 26.61
N ALA A 152 14.89 -1.81 26.22
CA ALA A 152 14.30 -2.70 25.23
C ALA A 152 12.92 -3.25 25.67
N ASP A 153 12.73 -3.48 26.94
CA ASP A 153 11.54 -4.04 27.59
C ASP A 153 10.53 -2.98 28.07
N ALA A 154 10.87 -1.69 27.99
CA ALA A 154 10.01 -0.61 28.48
C ALA A 154 8.68 -0.47 27.70
N VAL A 155 8.58 -1.03 26.49
CA VAL A 155 7.37 -1.05 25.67
C VAL A 155 6.99 -2.50 25.35
N SER A 156 6.60 -3.22 26.39
CA SER A 156 6.27 -4.66 26.33
C SER A 156 4.82 -4.96 25.90
N SER A 157 3.98 -3.93 25.78
CA SER A 157 2.60 -4.04 25.31
C SER A 157 2.14 -2.76 24.62
N TYR A 158 1.00 -2.80 23.93
CA TYR A 158 0.36 -1.59 23.40
C TYR A 158 -0.15 -0.68 24.52
N GLU A 159 -0.54 -1.25 25.65
CA GLU A 159 -0.91 -0.53 26.88
C GLU A 159 0.24 0.31 27.40
N ALA A 160 1.48 -0.17 27.28
CA ALA A 160 2.67 0.53 27.76
C ALA A 160 2.87 1.91 27.09
N LEU A 161 2.30 2.15 25.89
CA LEU A 161 2.30 3.49 25.30
C LEU A 161 1.45 4.50 26.09
N GLY A 162 0.54 4.02 26.94
CA GLY A 162 -0.26 4.84 27.87
C GLY A 162 0.44 5.16 29.18
N ASP A 163 1.63 4.62 29.45
CA ASP A 163 2.37 4.89 30.71
C ASP A 163 2.66 6.39 30.83
N PRO A 164 2.42 7.00 32.00
CA PRO A 164 2.67 8.43 32.25
C PRO A 164 4.11 8.90 32.00
N GLN A 165 5.10 8.01 32.03
CA GLN A 165 6.49 8.33 31.70
C GLN A 165 6.64 8.89 30.28
N TRP A 166 5.72 8.54 29.35
CA TRP A 166 5.72 9.01 27.96
C TRP A 166 4.98 10.35 27.76
N LYS A 167 4.60 11.03 28.84
CA LYS A 167 3.92 12.31 28.72
C LYS A 167 4.72 13.32 27.92
N ARG A 168 4.15 13.77 26.77
CA ARG A 168 4.78 14.63 25.75
C ARG A 168 6.01 14.01 25.07
N LYS A 169 6.20 12.69 25.23
CA LYS A 169 7.29 11.89 24.65
C LYS A 169 6.77 10.80 23.70
N LEU A 170 5.46 10.65 23.56
CA LEU A 170 4.79 9.78 22.62
C LEU A 170 4.56 10.52 21.30
N CYS A 171 4.92 9.91 20.17
CA CYS A 171 4.58 10.35 18.82
C CYS A 171 3.59 9.38 18.17
N LEU A 172 2.51 9.91 17.62
CA LEU A 172 1.54 9.16 16.83
C LEU A 172 1.34 9.84 15.47
N ARG A 173 1.06 9.05 14.44
CA ARG A 173 0.60 9.58 13.17
C ARG A 173 -0.87 10.00 13.27
N SER A 174 -1.32 10.96 12.45
CA SER A 174 -2.72 11.39 12.34
C SER A 174 -3.69 10.20 12.20
N SER A 175 -4.89 10.35 12.77
CA SER A 175 -5.99 9.39 12.68
C SER A 175 -6.52 9.18 11.26
N THR A 176 -6.19 10.07 10.32
CA THR A 176 -6.54 9.91 8.91
C THR A 176 -5.77 8.79 8.22
N SER A 177 -4.72 8.29 8.86
CA SER A 177 -3.94 7.16 8.33
C SER A 177 -4.74 5.86 8.35
N ILE A 178 -4.88 5.22 7.20
CA ILE A 178 -5.50 3.89 7.09
C ILE A 178 -4.85 2.88 8.04
N TYR A 179 -3.54 2.97 8.28
CA TYR A 179 -2.82 2.05 9.18
C TYR A 179 -3.22 2.19 10.65
N ASN A 180 -3.54 3.41 11.10
CA ASN A 180 -4.09 3.63 12.44
C ASN A 180 -5.54 3.16 12.52
N GLN A 181 -6.32 3.42 11.47
CA GLN A 181 -7.71 2.99 11.39
C GLN A 181 -7.82 1.47 11.43
N SER A 182 -6.95 0.76 10.67
CA SER A 182 -6.89 -0.71 10.69
C SER A 182 -6.48 -1.27 12.04
N LEU A 183 -5.45 -0.70 12.69
CA LEU A 183 -5.07 -1.12 14.05
C LEU A 183 -6.23 -0.96 15.03
N VAL A 184 -6.93 0.18 15.00
CA VAL A 184 -8.05 0.43 15.91
C VAL A 184 -9.25 -0.44 15.60
N ALA A 185 -9.53 -0.71 14.31
CA ALA A 185 -10.58 -1.62 13.89
C ALA A 185 -10.30 -3.06 14.37
N ASP A 186 -9.06 -3.53 14.25
CA ASP A 186 -8.62 -4.84 14.73
C ASP A 186 -8.69 -4.92 16.28
N LEU A 187 -8.29 -3.86 16.99
CA LEU A 187 -8.47 -3.77 18.43
C LEU A 187 -9.94 -3.86 18.85
N ILE A 188 -10.85 -3.20 18.12
CA ILE A 188 -12.29 -3.28 18.39
C ILE A 188 -12.79 -4.71 18.16
N ALA A 189 -12.39 -5.34 17.07
CA ALA A 189 -12.77 -6.72 16.76
C ALA A 189 -12.33 -7.70 17.86
N LYS A 190 -11.10 -7.57 18.36
CA LYS A 190 -10.49 -8.52 19.31
C LYS A 190 -10.81 -8.23 20.78
N ARG A 191 -11.00 -6.97 21.16
CA ARG A 191 -11.13 -6.54 22.56
C ARG A 191 -12.45 -5.84 22.86
N GLY A 192 -13.24 -5.51 21.85
CA GLY A 192 -14.45 -4.71 21.94
C GLY A 192 -14.18 -3.20 22.01
N ALA A 193 -15.20 -2.42 21.68
CA ALA A 193 -15.09 -0.96 21.55
C ALA A 193 -14.73 -0.26 22.89
N THR A 194 -15.29 -0.72 24.02
CA THR A 194 -15.06 -0.11 25.33
C THR A 194 -13.62 -0.27 25.79
N ALA A 195 -13.05 -1.47 25.69
CA ALA A 195 -11.65 -1.72 26.06
C ALA A 195 -10.68 -0.95 25.15
N THR A 196 -11.00 -0.89 23.85
CA THR A 196 -10.24 -0.11 22.87
C THR A 196 -10.29 1.39 23.19
N GLU A 197 -11.48 1.92 23.51
CA GLU A 197 -11.62 3.32 23.92
C GLU A 197 -10.76 3.64 25.13
N THR A 198 -10.79 2.78 26.14
CA THR A 198 -9.97 2.95 27.36
C THR A 198 -8.49 3.00 27.00
N LEU A 199 -8.01 2.06 26.18
CA LEU A 199 -6.62 2.03 25.73
C LEU A 199 -6.23 3.34 25.01
N LEU A 200 -7.02 3.77 24.03
CA LEU A 200 -6.70 4.99 23.27
C LEU A 200 -6.73 6.24 24.15
N ARG A 201 -7.63 6.31 25.15
CA ARG A 201 -7.64 7.41 26.11
C ARG A 201 -6.36 7.48 26.92
N THR A 202 -5.76 6.33 27.33
CA THR A 202 -4.48 6.35 28.05
C THR A 202 -3.37 6.93 27.15
N TRP A 203 -3.33 6.57 25.86
CA TRP A 203 -2.37 7.16 24.94
C TRP A 203 -2.56 8.68 24.81
N MET A 204 -3.81 9.14 24.66
CA MET A 204 -4.12 10.56 24.50
C MET A 204 -3.87 11.39 25.78
N THR A 205 -3.96 10.76 26.96
CA THR A 205 -3.59 11.41 28.24
C THR A 205 -2.12 11.82 28.27
N ASN A 206 -1.26 11.11 27.54
CA ASN A 206 0.15 11.45 27.37
C ASN A 206 0.40 12.68 26.48
N LYS A 207 -0.67 13.30 25.94
CA LYS A 207 -0.56 14.46 25.03
C LYS A 207 0.43 14.20 23.89
N PRO A 208 0.21 13.15 23.09
CA PRO A 208 1.13 12.77 22.02
C PRO A 208 1.31 13.89 21.00
N ARG A 209 2.48 13.93 20.34
CA ARG A 209 2.66 14.71 19.12
C ARG A 209 2.01 13.97 17.97
N ILE A 210 1.03 14.61 17.33
CA ILE A 210 0.39 14.07 16.13
C ILE A 210 1.18 14.57 14.92
N LEU A 211 1.61 13.63 14.05
CA LEU A 211 2.48 13.87 12.92
C LEU A 211 1.83 13.36 11.63
N GLY A 212 2.29 13.85 10.48
CA GLY A 212 1.65 13.58 9.18
C GLY A 212 1.87 12.16 8.66
N ASN A 213 3.04 11.58 8.96
CA ASN A 213 3.40 10.24 8.45
C ASN A 213 4.35 9.48 9.39
N ASP A 214 4.54 8.19 9.10
CA ASP A 214 5.37 7.30 9.94
C ASP A 214 6.86 7.69 9.91
N ILE A 215 7.36 8.26 8.80
CA ILE A 215 8.75 8.74 8.72
C ILE A 215 8.98 9.91 9.67
N GLU A 216 8.02 10.82 9.77
CA GLU A 216 8.09 11.92 10.74
C GLU A 216 8.07 11.42 12.18
N VAL A 217 7.28 10.37 12.48
CA VAL A 217 7.27 9.70 13.80
C VAL A 217 8.65 9.14 14.11
N LEU A 218 9.24 8.38 13.18
CA LEU A 218 10.56 7.78 13.35
C LEU A 218 11.66 8.85 13.50
N ASN A 219 11.64 9.88 12.67
CA ASN A 219 12.58 10.99 12.77
C ASN A 219 12.43 11.72 14.12
N ALA A 220 11.21 11.94 14.60
CA ALA A 220 10.99 12.58 15.88
C ALA A 220 11.56 11.76 17.06
N ILE A 221 11.54 10.43 16.98
CA ILE A 221 12.18 9.55 17.95
C ILE A 221 13.70 9.62 17.81
N ASN A 222 14.22 9.50 16.59
CA ASN A 222 15.65 9.57 16.33
C ASN A 222 16.27 10.89 16.83
N ASP A 223 15.57 12.00 16.65
CA ASP A 223 16.02 13.35 17.00
C ASP A 223 15.76 13.74 18.45
N GLY A 224 15.17 12.86 19.27
CA GLY A 224 14.89 13.11 20.70
C GLY A 224 13.67 14.00 20.97
N ARG A 225 12.85 14.30 19.95
CA ARG A 225 11.58 15.01 20.13
C ARG A 225 10.50 14.13 20.75
N CYS A 226 10.60 12.83 20.56
CA CYS A 226 9.82 11.77 21.21
C CYS A 226 10.77 10.67 21.65
N ASP A 227 10.34 9.86 22.60
CA ASP A 227 11.10 8.69 23.05
C ASP A 227 10.48 7.39 22.51
N VAL A 228 9.16 7.39 22.34
CA VAL A 228 8.39 6.27 21.78
C VAL A 228 7.38 6.77 20.73
N GLY A 229 6.91 5.87 19.91
CA GLY A 229 5.88 6.15 18.90
C GLY A 229 5.29 4.88 18.32
N LEU A 230 4.41 5.03 17.33
CA LEU A 230 3.77 3.92 16.64
C LEU A 230 3.97 4.08 15.13
N ALA A 231 4.56 3.08 14.47
CA ALA A 231 4.82 3.09 13.03
C ALA A 231 4.78 1.69 12.42
N ASN A 232 4.63 1.61 11.10
CA ASN A 232 4.84 0.36 10.39
C ASN A 232 6.33 0.07 10.26
N HIS A 233 6.71 -1.19 10.46
CA HIS A 233 8.11 -1.62 10.55
C HIS A 233 8.94 -1.29 9.30
N TYR A 234 8.36 -1.41 8.10
CA TYR A 234 9.08 -1.19 6.85
C TYR A 234 9.54 0.28 6.63
N TYR A 235 8.89 1.25 7.30
CA TYR A 235 9.41 2.62 7.29
C TYR A 235 10.73 2.71 8.06
N LEU A 236 10.85 1.99 9.19
CA LEU A 236 12.11 1.90 9.92
C LEU A 236 13.19 1.22 9.07
N VAL A 237 12.87 0.13 8.37
CA VAL A 237 13.79 -0.53 7.43
C VAL A 237 14.36 0.47 6.43
N ARG A 238 13.53 1.33 5.85
CA ARG A 238 13.96 2.35 4.90
C ARG A 238 14.87 3.41 5.52
N GLN A 239 14.66 3.76 6.79
CA GLN A 239 15.57 4.67 7.48
C GLN A 239 16.91 4.01 7.80
N LEU A 240 16.90 2.78 8.29
CA LEU A 240 18.12 1.99 8.57
C LEU A 240 18.94 1.72 7.31
N SER A 241 18.29 1.50 6.16
CA SER A 241 18.99 1.33 4.87
C SER A 241 19.69 2.61 4.39
N LYS A 242 19.19 3.79 4.80
CA LYS A 242 19.81 5.09 4.48
C LYS A 242 20.87 5.50 5.49
N ASN A 243 20.69 5.12 6.74
CA ASN A 243 21.54 5.47 7.86
C ASN A 243 21.58 4.34 8.89
N SER A 244 22.66 3.57 8.89
CA SER A 244 22.88 2.47 9.84
C SER A 244 23.01 2.91 11.30
N SER A 245 23.28 4.20 11.54
CA SER A 245 23.34 4.81 12.88
C SER A 245 21.99 5.38 13.35
N TYR A 246 20.89 5.03 12.68
CA TYR A 246 19.56 5.49 13.05
C TYR A 246 19.13 4.89 14.40
N ARG A 247 18.82 5.73 15.37
CA ARG A 247 18.68 5.37 16.80
C ARG A 247 17.27 5.01 17.19
N VAL A 248 16.61 4.21 16.36
CA VAL A 248 15.25 3.70 16.60
C VAL A 248 15.23 2.19 16.41
N ALA A 249 14.54 1.50 17.29
CA ALA A 249 14.25 0.07 17.19
C ALA A 249 12.77 -0.20 17.35
N PRO A 250 12.24 -1.27 16.70
CA PRO A 250 10.88 -1.72 16.97
C PRO A 250 10.82 -2.44 18.30
N ALA A 251 9.65 -2.37 18.95
CA ALA A 251 9.23 -3.34 19.95
C ALA A 251 8.11 -4.18 19.32
N PHE A 252 8.07 -5.46 19.57
CA PHE A 252 7.06 -6.37 19.01
C PHE A 252 6.15 -6.96 20.11
N PRO A 253 5.40 -6.12 20.85
CA PRO A 253 4.51 -6.62 21.87
C PRO A 253 3.33 -7.37 21.23
N ALA A 254 2.85 -8.40 21.90
CA ALA A 254 1.62 -9.05 21.49
C ALA A 254 0.43 -8.08 21.59
N LEU A 255 -0.40 -8.04 20.54
CA LEU A 255 -1.65 -7.28 20.55
C LEU A 255 -2.70 -7.99 21.39
N SER A 256 -2.74 -9.33 21.26
CA SER A 256 -3.58 -10.25 22.00
C SER A 256 -2.70 -11.30 22.70
N THR A 257 -3.00 -12.57 22.56
CA THR A 257 -2.20 -13.68 23.10
C THR A 257 -1.22 -14.25 22.06
N ALA A 258 -1.37 -13.90 20.78
CA ALA A 258 -0.67 -14.57 19.68
C ALA A 258 0.54 -13.81 19.16
N GLY A 259 0.47 -12.49 18.97
CA GLY A 259 1.56 -11.75 18.36
C GLY A 259 1.32 -10.25 18.22
N VAL A 260 2.20 -9.59 17.51
CA VAL A 260 2.09 -8.16 17.17
C VAL A 260 1.02 -7.92 16.12
N HIS A 261 0.32 -6.77 16.22
CA HIS A 261 -0.67 -6.41 15.18
C HIS A 261 -0.08 -6.48 13.78
N ALA A 262 -0.68 -7.33 12.98
CA ALA A 262 -0.33 -7.54 11.59
C ALA A 262 -1.48 -7.13 10.67
N ASN A 263 -1.14 -6.71 9.46
CA ASN A 263 -2.08 -6.52 8.38
C ASN A 263 -1.40 -6.91 7.07
N LEU A 264 -2.17 -7.06 6.00
CA LEU A 264 -1.66 -7.48 4.71
C LEU A 264 -1.84 -6.40 3.63
N SER A 265 -1.00 -6.47 2.62
CA SER A 265 -1.27 -5.94 1.30
C SER A 265 -1.62 -7.11 0.40
N GLY A 266 -2.64 -6.98 -0.42
CA GLY A 266 -3.07 -8.07 -1.26
C GLY A 266 -3.74 -7.60 -2.54
N ALA A 267 -4.17 -8.55 -3.35
CA ALA A 267 -4.80 -8.29 -4.64
C ALA A 267 -5.94 -9.28 -4.92
N GLY A 268 -6.91 -8.82 -5.72
CA GLY A 268 -7.97 -9.63 -6.26
C GLY A 268 -8.27 -9.26 -7.70
N VAL A 269 -8.77 -10.20 -8.48
CA VAL A 269 -9.19 -9.97 -9.87
C VAL A 269 -10.57 -9.31 -9.85
N VAL A 270 -10.73 -8.26 -10.64
CA VAL A 270 -11.98 -7.48 -10.71
C VAL A 270 -13.07 -8.31 -11.41
N SER A 271 -14.28 -8.33 -10.85
CA SER A 271 -15.42 -9.11 -11.36
C SER A 271 -15.79 -8.81 -12.80
N PHE A 272 -15.55 -7.57 -13.23
CA PHE A 272 -15.99 -7.04 -14.53
C PHE A 272 -14.92 -7.11 -15.63
N THR A 273 -13.75 -7.72 -15.33
CA THR A 273 -12.70 -7.85 -16.36
C THR A 273 -13.11 -8.84 -17.45
N ASP A 274 -12.88 -8.47 -18.70
CA ASP A 274 -12.96 -9.33 -19.88
C ASP A 274 -11.62 -10.07 -20.16
N ARG A 275 -10.56 -9.73 -19.39
CA ARG A 275 -9.20 -10.29 -19.47
C ARG A 275 -8.85 -11.23 -18.33
N LYS A 276 -9.85 -12.00 -17.85
CA LYS A 276 -9.72 -12.89 -16.67
C LYS A 276 -8.45 -13.73 -16.68
N ALA A 277 -8.18 -14.44 -17.78
CA ALA A 277 -7.03 -15.36 -17.84
C ALA A 277 -5.68 -14.62 -17.66
N GLN A 278 -5.55 -13.43 -18.23
CA GLN A 278 -4.33 -12.63 -18.12
C GLN A 278 -4.22 -12.00 -16.72
N ALA A 279 -5.33 -11.58 -16.11
CA ALA A 279 -5.37 -11.04 -14.75
C ALA A 279 -5.03 -12.11 -13.71
N VAL A 280 -5.54 -13.33 -13.86
CA VAL A 280 -5.17 -14.49 -13.03
C VAL A 280 -3.69 -14.81 -13.19
N LYS A 281 -3.17 -14.85 -14.42
CA LYS A 281 -1.74 -15.08 -14.69
C LYS A 281 -0.85 -14.03 -14.02
N LEU A 282 -1.27 -12.76 -14.01
CA LEU A 282 -0.56 -11.71 -13.29
C LEU A 282 -0.59 -11.97 -11.77
N LEU A 283 -1.74 -12.32 -11.21
CA LEU A 283 -1.85 -12.58 -9.78
C LEU A 283 -1.03 -13.80 -9.37
N GLU A 284 -1.01 -14.87 -10.16
CA GLU A 284 -0.15 -16.04 -9.98
C GLU A 284 1.33 -15.67 -9.99
N PHE A 285 1.76 -14.81 -10.91
CA PHE A 285 3.13 -14.31 -10.95
C PHE A 285 3.49 -13.51 -9.70
N LEU A 286 2.59 -12.65 -9.22
CA LEU A 286 2.84 -11.80 -8.05
C LEU A 286 3.05 -12.59 -6.74
N VAL A 287 2.62 -13.83 -6.66
CA VAL A 287 2.84 -14.70 -5.50
C VAL A 287 4.09 -15.60 -5.66
N GLN A 288 4.73 -15.61 -6.83
CA GLN A 288 5.93 -16.41 -7.08
C GLN A 288 7.20 -15.72 -6.57
N ARG A 289 8.27 -16.51 -6.45
CA ARG A 289 9.55 -16.09 -5.85
C ARG A 289 10.11 -14.78 -6.40
N GLU A 290 10.08 -14.56 -7.70
CA GLU A 290 10.67 -13.36 -8.30
C GLU A 290 9.94 -12.09 -7.84
N ALA A 291 8.61 -12.07 -7.99
CA ALA A 291 7.80 -10.94 -7.57
C ALA A 291 7.82 -10.75 -6.04
N GLN A 292 7.75 -11.83 -5.27
CA GLN A 292 7.81 -11.79 -3.82
C GLN A 292 9.17 -11.28 -3.30
N THR A 293 10.26 -11.60 -3.98
CA THR A 293 11.59 -11.05 -3.69
C THR A 293 11.63 -9.54 -3.95
N ALA A 294 11.03 -9.07 -5.05
CA ALA A 294 10.92 -7.64 -5.34
C ALA A 294 10.07 -6.90 -4.29
N ILE A 295 8.98 -7.53 -3.83
CA ILE A 295 8.13 -7.00 -2.75
C ILE A 295 8.89 -6.97 -1.42
N ALA A 296 9.61 -8.04 -1.06
CA ALA A 296 10.39 -8.12 0.18
C ALA A 296 11.48 -7.03 0.26
N LYS A 297 12.09 -6.62 -0.88
CA LYS A 297 13.06 -5.51 -0.95
C LYS A 297 12.50 -4.19 -0.42
N GLN A 298 11.17 -4.02 -0.37
CA GLN A 298 10.51 -2.85 0.19
C GLN A 298 10.47 -2.85 1.74
N GLY A 299 10.94 -3.94 2.37
CA GLY A 299 11.03 -4.10 3.82
C GLY A 299 9.81 -4.70 4.48
N GLU A 300 8.84 -5.18 3.71
CA GLU A 300 7.69 -5.95 4.20
C GLU A 300 8.04 -7.44 4.30
N PHE A 301 7.26 -8.21 5.06
CA PHE A 301 7.36 -9.66 5.05
C PHE A 301 6.67 -10.18 3.77
N PRO A 302 7.35 -11.00 2.95
CA PRO A 302 6.69 -11.64 1.80
C PRO A 302 5.54 -12.54 2.27
N ALA A 303 4.47 -12.61 1.49
CA ALA A 303 3.36 -13.52 1.80
C ALA A 303 3.70 -14.98 1.49
N ASN A 304 4.60 -15.22 0.54
CA ASN A 304 5.11 -16.55 0.21
C ASN A 304 6.20 -16.95 1.23
N PRO A 305 5.98 -17.98 2.07
CA PRO A 305 6.92 -18.39 3.12
C PRO A 305 8.24 -18.98 2.57
N ASN A 306 8.31 -19.31 1.27
CA ASN A 306 9.51 -19.79 0.62
C ASN A 306 10.43 -18.65 0.14
N VAL A 307 10.12 -17.39 0.49
CA VAL A 307 10.90 -16.20 0.17
C VAL A 307 11.33 -15.53 1.47
N ASP A 308 12.61 -15.41 1.68
CA ASP A 308 13.15 -14.78 2.88
C ASP A 308 12.90 -13.26 2.88
N PRO A 309 12.60 -12.65 4.02
CA PRO A 309 12.63 -11.22 4.17
C PRO A 309 14.07 -10.69 4.01
N ILE A 310 14.22 -9.40 3.75
CA ILE A 310 15.55 -8.79 3.66
C ILE A 310 16.30 -8.85 4.99
N LYS A 311 17.64 -8.83 4.95
CA LYS A 311 18.52 -9.02 6.11
C LYS A 311 18.15 -8.19 7.33
N VAL A 312 17.75 -6.92 7.15
CA VAL A 312 17.36 -6.04 8.26
C VAL A 312 16.12 -6.55 8.98
N VAL A 313 15.14 -7.06 8.23
CA VAL A 313 13.91 -7.64 8.79
C VAL A 313 14.22 -8.99 9.41
N ALA A 314 14.97 -9.84 8.75
CA ALA A 314 15.40 -11.14 9.26
C ALA A 314 16.20 -11.05 10.58
N ALA A 315 16.97 -9.98 10.77
CA ALA A 315 17.75 -9.73 11.99
C ALA A 315 16.86 -9.48 13.24
N TRP A 316 15.58 -9.20 13.08
CA TRP A 316 14.63 -9.06 14.21
C TRP A 316 14.17 -10.42 14.75
N GLY A 317 14.56 -11.53 14.10
CA GLY A 317 14.19 -12.89 14.50
C GLY A 317 12.77 -13.28 14.10
N ASP A 318 12.21 -14.26 14.78
CA ASP A 318 10.86 -14.76 14.54
C ASP A 318 9.83 -13.80 15.15
N VAL A 319 9.34 -12.87 14.35
CA VAL A 319 8.30 -11.92 14.74
C VAL A 319 6.95 -12.62 14.64
N LYS A 320 6.39 -13.00 15.80
CA LYS A 320 5.07 -13.62 15.86
C LYS A 320 3.99 -12.60 15.48
N LEU A 321 3.24 -12.90 14.43
CA LEU A 321 2.12 -12.10 13.95
C LEU A 321 0.84 -12.51 14.66
N ASP A 322 0.04 -11.53 15.07
CA ASP A 322 -1.33 -11.78 15.49
C ASP A 322 -2.16 -12.19 14.27
N PRO A 323 -3.10 -13.14 14.38
CA PRO A 323 -3.96 -13.55 13.26
C PRO A 323 -4.63 -12.34 12.60
N ILE A 324 -4.52 -12.26 11.26
CA ILE A 324 -5.11 -11.17 10.48
C ILE A 324 -6.60 -11.46 10.27
N ASP A 325 -7.45 -10.61 10.86
CA ASP A 325 -8.90 -10.66 10.72
C ASP A 325 -9.39 -9.54 9.80
N THR A 326 -9.42 -9.82 8.49
CA THR A 326 -9.82 -8.85 7.48
C THR A 326 -11.30 -8.47 7.58
N GLU A 327 -12.16 -9.44 7.94
CA GLU A 327 -13.59 -9.25 8.12
C GLU A 327 -13.88 -8.41 9.37
N GLY A 328 -13.29 -8.79 10.52
CA GLY A 328 -13.46 -8.05 11.77
C GLY A 328 -12.95 -6.62 11.64
N ALA A 329 -11.80 -6.41 11.00
CA ALA A 329 -11.27 -5.08 10.72
C ALA A 329 -12.20 -4.29 9.76
N GLY A 330 -12.72 -4.92 8.71
CA GLY A 330 -13.65 -4.30 7.77
C GLY A 330 -14.95 -3.86 8.42
N LYS A 331 -15.60 -4.73 9.17
CA LYS A 331 -16.85 -4.43 9.92
C LYS A 331 -16.68 -3.30 10.94
N ASN A 332 -15.49 -3.15 11.51
CA ASN A 332 -15.20 -2.15 12.53
C ASN A 332 -14.52 -0.87 12.00
N ALA A 333 -14.25 -0.74 10.69
CA ALA A 333 -13.54 0.40 10.11
C ALA A 333 -14.19 1.76 10.44
N THR A 334 -15.51 1.88 10.25
CA THR A 334 -16.26 3.11 10.59
C THR A 334 -16.26 3.40 12.09
N ALA A 335 -16.39 2.36 12.93
CA ALA A 335 -16.35 2.50 14.38
C ALA A 335 -14.98 2.97 14.86
N ALA A 336 -13.90 2.47 14.26
CA ALA A 336 -12.53 2.87 14.55
C ALA A 336 -12.31 4.38 14.31
N VAL A 337 -12.73 4.89 13.16
CA VAL A 337 -12.63 6.32 12.84
C VAL A 337 -13.40 7.18 13.84
N LYS A 338 -14.63 6.78 14.18
CA LYS A 338 -15.46 7.49 15.18
C LYS A 338 -14.81 7.47 16.55
N LEU A 339 -14.25 6.32 16.93
CA LEU A 339 -13.62 6.14 18.24
C LEU A 339 -12.35 7.00 18.39
N MET A 340 -11.49 7.00 17.37
CA MET A 340 -10.29 7.84 17.36
C MET A 340 -10.63 9.32 17.53
N ARG A 341 -11.62 9.82 16.79
CA ARG A 341 -12.14 11.20 16.96
C ARG A 341 -12.69 11.46 18.36
N LYS A 342 -13.47 10.52 18.91
CA LYS A 342 -14.07 10.61 20.24
C LYS A 342 -13.02 10.78 21.34
N VAL A 343 -11.87 10.12 21.23
CA VAL A 343 -10.78 10.22 22.20
C VAL A 343 -9.83 11.40 21.93
N GLY A 344 -10.04 12.18 20.89
CA GLY A 344 -9.22 13.33 20.51
C GLY A 344 -7.96 12.98 19.73
N TRP A 345 -7.90 11.81 19.13
CA TRP A 345 -6.85 11.46 18.19
C TRP A 345 -7.23 11.98 16.79
N ASN A 346 -6.64 13.09 16.36
CA ASN A 346 -6.93 13.78 15.09
C ASN A 346 -5.80 13.64 14.08
#